data_e7afc87377d4dbe7cc0d59b6e2927b38
#
_entry.id   e7afc87377d4dbe7cc0d59b6e2927b38
#
_cell.length_a   1.000
_cell.length_b   1.000
_cell.length_c   1.000
_cell.angle_alpha   90.00
_cell.angle_beta   90.00
_cell.angle_gamma   90.00
#
_symmetry.space_group_name_H-M   'P 1'
#
loop_
_entity.id
_entity.type
_entity.pdbx_description
1 polymer ?
#
loop_
_entity_poly.entity_id
_entity_poly.type
_entity_poly.pdbx_seq_one_letter_code
_entity_poly.pdbx_strand_id
1 'polypeptide(L)'
;MFMDKKIDTLCVQAGYTPKNGEPRQIPIVQSTTFKYDSSPEMAKLFNLEASGYFYTRLQNPTNDYVAAKIAALEGGTAGMLTSSGQAANFYAVFNIASCGDHVVSSSAIYGGTFNLFAVTMKKMGIDFTFVSPDCTEEELEAAFRPNTKALFGETIANPALAVVDIEKFARVAHRHGVPFIIDNTFATPVQCRPIEWGADIVTHSTTKYMDGHGVAVGGAIVDAGKFDWFAHADKFPGLTTPDDSYHGIVYAERFGKEGAFITKATAQLMRDFGSIQSPQNAFYLNLGLESLHVRMKRHAENGLAVAKFLSENENVAWVSYPLLEGDKYYDVAKKYLPNGACGVVSFGVKGGREKAEKFMAALKIIAIETHVADARSCCLHPASSTHRQMTDEELTAAGISPDLIRVSLGLENADDLIEDIRQALETAVK
;
A
#
# COMPACT_ATOMS: atom_id res chain seq x y z
N MET A 1 21.17 11.67 -6.16
CA MET A 1 22.49 11.08 -5.84
C MET A 1 22.43 9.57 -5.59
N PHE A 2 21.31 8.98 -5.14
CA PHE A 2 21.24 7.57 -4.72
C PHE A 2 20.44 6.65 -5.64
N MET A 3 19.79 7.14 -6.71
CA MET A 3 18.88 6.37 -7.58
C MET A 3 19.49 5.07 -8.16
N ASP A 4 20.82 5.03 -8.37
CA ASP A 4 21.51 3.84 -8.91
C ASP A 4 21.99 2.86 -7.83
N LYS A 5 21.61 3.07 -6.56
CA LYS A 5 22.07 2.23 -5.46
C LYS A 5 21.11 1.06 -5.20
N LYS A 6 21.64 0.00 -4.57
CA LYS A 6 20.85 -1.15 -4.15
C LYS A 6 19.87 -0.77 -3.06
N ILE A 7 18.78 -1.52 -2.95
CA ILE A 7 17.66 -1.26 -2.03
C ILE A 7 18.13 -1.08 -0.58
N ASP A 8 19.08 -1.89 -0.12
CA ASP A 8 19.61 -1.83 1.24
C ASP A 8 20.23 -0.47 1.55
N THR A 9 21.01 0.07 0.59
CA THR A 9 21.61 1.40 0.69
C THR A 9 20.54 2.49 0.65
N LEU A 10 19.52 2.33 -0.19
CA LEU A 10 18.42 3.29 -0.28
C LEU A 10 17.61 3.34 1.03
N CYS A 11 17.35 2.20 1.66
CA CYS A 11 16.68 2.15 2.96
C CYS A 11 17.35 3.06 3.99
N VAL A 12 18.68 3.04 4.03
CA VAL A 12 19.49 3.75 5.03
C VAL A 12 19.77 5.21 4.62
N GLN A 13 20.09 5.46 3.34
CA GLN A 13 20.70 6.72 2.91
C GLN A 13 19.81 7.65 2.08
N ALA A 14 18.71 7.16 1.49
CA ALA A 14 17.90 7.99 0.62
C ALA A 14 17.05 9.01 1.40
N GLY A 15 16.61 10.06 0.70
CA GLY A 15 15.65 11.07 1.18
C GLY A 15 16.27 12.26 1.88
N TYR A 16 17.32 12.09 2.69
CA TYR A 16 17.98 13.19 3.39
C TYR A 16 19.49 13.16 3.18
N THR A 17 20.06 14.30 2.80
CA THR A 17 21.50 14.48 2.66
C THR A 17 21.93 15.67 3.51
N PRO A 18 22.50 15.45 4.71
CA PRO A 18 22.95 16.53 5.58
C PRO A 18 24.13 17.27 4.98
N LYS A 19 24.16 18.58 5.16
CA LYS A 19 25.31 19.44 4.86
C LYS A 19 26.32 19.42 5.99
N ASN A 20 27.45 20.09 5.78
CA ASN A 20 28.48 20.18 6.82
C ASN A 20 27.95 20.83 8.09
N GLY A 21 28.02 20.13 9.23
CA GLY A 21 27.53 20.60 10.54
C GLY A 21 26.03 20.38 10.78
N GLU A 22 25.27 19.85 9.82
CA GLU A 22 23.86 19.49 10.03
C GLU A 22 23.71 18.11 10.72
N PRO A 23 22.58 17.88 11.40
CA PRO A 23 22.30 16.59 12.02
C PRO A 23 22.36 15.45 10.99
N ARG A 24 22.94 14.32 11.38
CA ARG A 24 22.97 13.12 10.55
C ARG A 24 21.56 12.52 10.35
N GLN A 25 20.74 12.53 11.40
CA GLN A 25 19.35 12.06 11.37
C GLN A 25 18.45 13.20 10.90
N ILE A 26 17.36 12.86 10.23
CA ILE A 26 16.39 13.86 9.78
C ILE A 26 15.87 14.68 10.97
N PRO A 27 15.80 16.02 10.87
CA PRO A 27 15.23 16.83 11.93
C PRO A 27 13.71 16.70 11.99
N ILE A 28 13.14 16.77 13.19
CA ILE A 28 11.69 16.87 13.39
C ILE A 28 11.32 18.35 13.38
N VAL A 29 10.69 18.82 12.29
CA VAL A 29 10.25 20.21 12.17
C VAL A 29 8.81 20.31 12.69
N GLN A 30 8.67 20.56 13.99
CA GLN A 30 7.38 20.67 14.67
C GLN A 30 6.90 22.13 14.65
N SER A 31 6.46 22.58 13.45
CA SER A 31 5.94 23.93 13.23
C SER A 31 4.71 23.90 12.33
N THR A 32 3.70 24.74 12.62
CA THR A 32 2.53 24.89 11.75
C THR A 32 2.82 25.80 10.57
N THR A 33 3.66 26.81 10.75
CA THR A 33 3.94 27.88 9.78
C THR A 33 5.43 28.19 9.72
N PHE A 34 5.83 28.88 8.67
CA PHE A 34 7.21 29.25 8.41
C PHE A 34 7.31 30.77 8.15
N LYS A 35 8.39 31.41 8.60
CA LYS A 35 8.61 32.86 8.48
C LYS A 35 9.27 33.21 7.16
N TYR A 36 8.80 34.28 6.55
CA TYR A 36 9.38 34.91 5.36
C TYR A 36 9.72 36.39 5.63
N ASP A 37 10.69 36.91 4.92
CA ASP A 37 11.12 38.31 5.10
C ASP A 37 10.24 39.29 4.36
N SER A 38 9.49 38.84 3.32
CA SER A 38 8.59 39.69 2.57
C SER A 38 7.35 38.95 2.04
N SER A 39 6.22 39.67 1.89
CA SER A 39 5.01 39.12 1.27
C SER A 39 5.21 38.69 -0.18
N PRO A 40 5.99 39.39 -1.04
CA PRO A 40 6.26 38.93 -2.39
C PRO A 40 7.01 37.59 -2.47
N GLU A 41 7.95 37.31 -1.53
CA GLU A 41 8.61 36.02 -1.48
C GLU A 41 7.63 34.91 -1.11
N MET A 42 6.79 35.13 -0.12
CA MET A 42 5.76 34.18 0.27
C MET A 42 4.74 33.97 -0.86
N ALA A 43 4.35 34.99 -1.58
CA ALA A 43 3.39 34.92 -2.69
C ALA A 43 3.83 33.94 -3.79
N LYS A 44 5.14 33.86 -4.07
CA LYS A 44 5.69 32.91 -5.05
C LYS A 44 5.40 31.44 -4.71
N LEU A 45 5.32 31.10 -3.41
CA LEU A 45 4.97 29.75 -2.97
C LEU A 45 3.48 29.45 -3.23
N PHE A 46 2.60 30.43 -2.95
CA PHE A 46 1.17 30.30 -3.24
C PHE A 46 0.88 30.22 -4.74
N ASN A 47 1.73 30.84 -5.57
CA ASN A 47 1.63 30.76 -7.03
C ASN A 47 2.34 29.52 -7.60
N LEU A 48 2.90 28.66 -6.75
CA LEU A 48 3.74 27.50 -7.15
C LEU A 48 4.95 27.92 -8.03
N GLU A 49 5.43 29.16 -7.89
CA GLU A 49 6.58 29.71 -8.63
C GLU A 49 7.92 29.43 -7.97
N ALA A 50 7.89 29.11 -6.68
CA ALA A 50 9.06 28.73 -5.88
C ALA A 50 8.77 27.53 -5.02
N SER A 51 9.82 26.76 -4.70
CA SER A 51 9.76 25.69 -3.72
C SER A 51 9.99 26.23 -2.32
N GLY A 52 9.28 25.69 -1.32
CA GLY A 52 9.46 26.10 0.08
C GLY A 52 8.27 25.67 0.95
N TYR A 53 8.34 26.01 2.22
CA TYR A 53 7.34 25.63 3.21
C TYR A 53 6.67 26.88 3.76
N PHE A 54 5.35 26.92 3.81
CA PHE A 54 4.60 28.02 4.42
C PHE A 54 3.58 27.52 5.45
N TYR A 55 3.07 26.31 5.26
CA TYR A 55 2.10 25.73 6.16
C TYR A 55 2.20 24.19 6.16
N THR A 56 2.38 23.60 7.34
CA THR A 56 2.66 22.15 7.49
C THR A 56 1.53 21.26 6.96
N ARG A 57 0.27 21.70 6.91
CA ARG A 57 -0.82 20.93 6.29
C ARG A 57 -0.55 20.57 4.83
N LEU A 58 0.15 21.42 4.09
CA LEU A 58 0.52 21.13 2.70
C LEU A 58 1.83 20.35 2.63
N GLN A 59 2.87 20.90 3.25
CA GLN A 59 4.23 20.33 3.20
C GLN A 59 5.00 20.64 4.49
N ASN A 60 5.89 19.71 4.84
CA ASN A 60 6.78 19.84 5.99
C ASN A 60 8.13 19.18 5.65
N PRO A 61 9.28 19.81 6.00
CA PRO A 61 10.60 19.27 5.67
C PRO A 61 10.81 17.81 6.10
N THR A 62 10.35 17.44 7.31
CA THR A 62 10.47 16.08 7.83
C THR A 62 9.71 15.08 6.95
N ASN A 63 8.48 15.44 6.59
CA ASN A 63 7.62 14.60 5.74
C ASN A 63 8.21 14.43 4.35
N ASP A 64 8.76 15.51 3.78
CA ASP A 64 9.32 15.50 2.43
C ASP A 64 10.59 14.63 2.34
N TYR A 65 11.44 14.63 3.38
CA TYR A 65 12.59 13.72 3.43
C TYR A 65 12.16 12.25 3.39
N VAL A 66 11.10 11.90 4.12
CA VAL A 66 10.59 10.52 4.18
C VAL A 66 9.85 10.14 2.90
N ALA A 67 9.05 11.06 2.35
CA ALA A 67 8.39 10.87 1.05
C ALA A 67 9.42 10.64 -0.07
N ALA A 68 10.50 11.43 -0.10
CA ALA A 68 11.59 11.27 -1.06
C ALA A 68 12.34 9.91 -0.88
N LYS A 69 12.49 9.44 0.36
CA LYS A 69 13.06 8.11 0.63
C LYS A 69 12.15 7.01 0.06
N ILE A 70 10.85 7.06 0.30
CA ILE A 70 9.90 6.06 -0.20
C ILE A 70 9.83 6.10 -1.73
N ALA A 71 9.83 7.29 -2.33
CA ALA A 71 9.89 7.43 -3.78
C ALA A 71 11.15 6.78 -4.37
N ALA A 72 12.33 7.02 -3.77
CA ALA A 72 13.58 6.39 -4.19
C ALA A 72 13.57 4.86 -4.00
N LEU A 73 12.94 4.35 -2.92
CA LEU A 73 12.79 2.91 -2.69
C LEU A 73 11.93 2.25 -3.75
N GLU A 74 10.82 2.87 -4.17
CA GLU A 74 9.97 2.37 -5.25
C GLU A 74 10.54 2.60 -6.65
N GLY A 75 11.54 3.47 -6.79
CA GLY A 75 12.08 3.89 -8.10
C GLY A 75 11.22 4.93 -8.81
N GLY A 76 10.39 5.66 -8.05
CA GLY A 76 9.57 6.76 -8.54
C GLY A 76 10.30 8.11 -8.56
N THR A 77 9.67 9.10 -9.18
CA THR A 77 10.22 10.46 -9.34
C THR A 77 9.76 11.42 -8.24
N ALA A 78 8.55 11.20 -7.71
CA ALA A 78 7.96 12.05 -6.67
C ALA A 78 7.12 11.21 -5.70
N GLY A 79 6.97 11.69 -4.47
CA GLY A 79 6.13 11.05 -3.47
C GLY A 79 5.54 12.04 -2.48
N MET A 80 4.51 11.61 -1.75
CA MET A 80 3.92 12.35 -0.63
C MET A 80 3.49 11.41 0.48
N LEU A 81 3.52 11.89 1.72
CA LEU A 81 2.96 11.18 2.86
C LEU A 81 1.51 11.59 3.11
N THR A 82 0.71 10.66 3.62
CA THR A 82 -0.67 10.87 4.05
C THR A 82 -0.88 10.32 5.47
N SER A 83 -1.99 10.70 6.10
CA SER A 83 -2.31 10.27 7.47
C SER A 83 -2.63 8.78 7.62
N SER A 84 -2.90 8.09 6.50
CA SER A 84 -3.21 6.65 6.48
C SER A 84 -3.11 6.10 5.06
N GLY A 85 -3.01 4.76 4.94
CA GLY A 85 -3.11 4.08 3.64
C GLY A 85 -4.44 4.33 2.93
N GLN A 86 -5.55 4.44 3.68
CA GLN A 86 -6.86 4.78 3.10
C GLN A 86 -6.87 6.18 2.50
N ALA A 87 -6.22 7.17 3.14
CA ALA A 87 -6.06 8.48 2.56
C ALA A 87 -5.18 8.45 1.31
N ALA A 88 -4.14 7.61 1.28
CA ALA A 88 -3.31 7.42 0.09
C ALA A 88 -4.12 6.84 -1.08
N ASN A 89 -4.89 5.78 -0.86
CA ASN A 89 -5.73 5.16 -1.89
C ASN A 89 -6.83 6.13 -2.37
N PHE A 90 -7.47 6.85 -1.43
CA PHE A 90 -8.46 7.87 -1.77
C PHE A 90 -7.85 8.98 -2.64
N TYR A 91 -6.72 9.56 -2.23
CA TYR A 91 -6.07 10.64 -2.97
C TYR A 91 -5.57 10.17 -4.34
N ALA A 92 -4.98 8.97 -4.42
CA ALA A 92 -4.48 8.45 -5.68
C ALA A 92 -5.58 8.34 -6.75
N VAL A 93 -6.78 7.91 -6.36
CA VAL A 93 -7.92 7.82 -7.27
C VAL A 93 -8.59 9.18 -7.47
N PHE A 94 -8.90 9.90 -6.39
CA PHE A 94 -9.67 11.15 -6.45
C PHE A 94 -8.90 12.30 -7.13
N ASN A 95 -7.57 12.20 -7.20
CA ASN A 95 -6.73 13.16 -7.92
C ASN A 95 -7.00 13.23 -9.43
N ILE A 96 -7.50 12.11 -10.00
CA ILE A 96 -7.69 11.95 -11.46
C ILE A 96 -9.09 11.50 -11.84
N ALA A 97 -9.95 11.17 -10.88
CA ALA A 97 -11.34 10.79 -11.10
C ALA A 97 -12.28 11.73 -10.31
N SER A 98 -13.41 12.06 -10.90
CA SER A 98 -14.44 12.93 -10.34
C SER A 98 -15.84 12.36 -10.55
N CYS A 99 -16.88 13.11 -10.15
CA CYS A 99 -18.28 12.71 -10.35
C CYS A 99 -18.56 12.40 -11.82
N GLY A 100 -19.13 11.24 -12.10
CA GLY A 100 -19.41 10.73 -13.44
C GLY A 100 -18.31 9.86 -14.03
N ASP A 101 -17.16 9.73 -13.36
CA ASP A 101 -16.06 8.90 -13.80
C ASP A 101 -16.17 7.45 -13.30
N HIS A 102 -15.35 6.58 -13.88
CA HIS A 102 -15.30 5.16 -13.61
C HIS A 102 -13.87 4.69 -13.34
N VAL A 103 -13.72 3.68 -12.47
CA VAL A 103 -12.44 3.03 -12.17
C VAL A 103 -12.64 1.51 -12.23
N VAL A 104 -11.69 0.80 -12.84
CA VAL A 104 -11.61 -0.66 -12.75
C VAL A 104 -10.72 -1.02 -11.58
N SER A 105 -11.11 -2.00 -10.76
CA SER A 105 -10.31 -2.45 -9.62
C SER A 105 -10.26 -3.97 -9.56
N SER A 106 -9.12 -4.53 -9.13
CA SER A 106 -9.12 -5.90 -8.64
C SER A 106 -10.12 -6.06 -7.50
N SER A 107 -10.83 -7.18 -7.45
CA SER A 107 -11.70 -7.54 -6.33
C SER A 107 -10.93 -8.05 -5.11
N ALA A 108 -9.72 -8.59 -5.34
CA ALA A 108 -8.81 -9.00 -4.29
C ALA A 108 -7.94 -7.81 -3.87
N ILE A 109 -8.49 -6.99 -2.98
CA ILE A 109 -7.85 -5.85 -2.34
C ILE A 109 -8.24 -5.81 -0.87
N TYR A 110 -7.55 -5.01 -0.06
CA TYR A 110 -7.89 -4.81 1.34
C TYR A 110 -9.38 -4.42 1.52
N GLY A 111 -10.08 -5.08 2.45
CA GLY A 111 -11.53 -4.90 2.64
C GLY A 111 -11.95 -3.45 2.92
N GLY A 112 -11.10 -2.67 3.61
CA GLY A 112 -11.33 -1.23 3.80
C GLY A 112 -11.28 -0.45 2.49
N THR A 113 -10.36 -0.78 1.59
CA THR A 113 -10.24 -0.17 0.26
C THR A 113 -11.41 -0.59 -0.64
N PHE A 114 -11.81 -1.87 -0.58
CA PHE A 114 -13.01 -2.33 -1.28
C PHE A 114 -14.25 -1.52 -0.85
N ASN A 115 -14.47 -1.35 0.46
CA ASN A 115 -15.58 -0.55 0.96
C ASN A 115 -15.46 0.94 0.59
N LEU A 116 -14.24 1.51 0.62
CA LEU A 116 -13.99 2.87 0.15
C LEU A 116 -14.51 3.04 -1.28
N PHE A 117 -14.17 2.14 -2.17
CA PHE A 117 -14.52 2.18 -3.60
C PHE A 117 -16.00 1.84 -3.84
N ALA A 118 -16.45 0.70 -3.35
CA ALA A 118 -17.80 0.21 -3.63
C ALA A 118 -18.92 1.04 -3.00
N VAL A 119 -18.64 1.72 -1.86
CA VAL A 119 -19.67 2.41 -1.08
C VAL A 119 -19.39 3.90 -0.94
N THR A 120 -18.20 4.27 -0.46
CA THR A 120 -17.94 5.68 -0.08
C THR A 120 -17.74 6.55 -1.31
N MET A 121 -16.86 6.17 -2.25
CA MET A 121 -16.62 6.95 -3.46
C MET A 121 -17.79 6.91 -4.44
N LYS A 122 -18.61 5.87 -4.39
CA LYS A 122 -19.88 5.85 -5.13
C LYS A 122 -20.82 6.99 -4.71
N LYS A 123 -20.83 7.40 -3.43
CA LYS A 123 -21.56 8.58 -2.96
C LYS A 123 -21.02 9.88 -3.54
N MET A 124 -19.77 9.88 -4.01
CA MET A 124 -19.13 11.01 -4.70
C MET A 124 -19.36 10.96 -6.21
N GLY A 125 -20.15 9.99 -6.70
CA GLY A 125 -20.48 9.84 -8.11
C GLY A 125 -19.39 9.12 -8.93
N ILE A 126 -18.43 8.43 -8.31
CA ILE A 126 -17.42 7.63 -8.99
C ILE A 126 -17.84 6.18 -8.96
N ASP A 127 -17.99 5.57 -10.14
CA ASP A 127 -18.36 4.16 -10.29
C ASP A 127 -17.15 3.26 -10.33
N PHE A 128 -17.32 2.02 -9.84
CA PHE A 128 -16.28 1.00 -9.84
C PHE A 128 -16.78 -0.31 -10.47
N THR A 129 -15.92 -0.93 -11.30
CA THR A 129 -16.08 -2.32 -11.74
C THR A 129 -14.97 -3.15 -11.13
N PHE A 130 -15.35 -4.23 -10.44
CA PHE A 130 -14.40 -5.15 -9.81
C PHE A 130 -14.19 -6.38 -10.69
N VAL A 131 -12.92 -6.75 -10.90
CA VAL A 131 -12.50 -7.94 -11.66
C VAL A 131 -11.71 -8.89 -10.78
N SER A 132 -11.74 -10.18 -11.08
CA SER A 132 -10.88 -11.15 -10.40
C SER A 132 -9.40 -10.82 -10.64
N PRO A 133 -8.48 -11.00 -9.66
CA PRO A 133 -7.04 -10.89 -9.92
C PRO A 133 -6.56 -11.89 -10.98
N ASP A 134 -7.30 -13.01 -11.15
CA ASP A 134 -7.03 -14.08 -12.09
C ASP A 134 -7.78 -13.92 -13.43
N CYS A 135 -8.52 -12.82 -13.63
CA CYS A 135 -9.28 -12.61 -14.86
C CYS A 135 -8.39 -12.75 -16.09
N THR A 136 -8.95 -13.22 -17.19
CA THR A 136 -8.26 -13.22 -18.48
C THR A 136 -8.03 -11.78 -18.96
N GLU A 137 -7.20 -11.60 -19.96
CA GLU A 137 -6.97 -10.27 -20.53
C GLU A 137 -8.25 -9.72 -21.16
N GLU A 138 -9.04 -10.58 -21.81
CA GLU A 138 -10.33 -10.23 -22.41
C GLU A 138 -11.38 -9.81 -21.36
N GLU A 139 -11.43 -10.50 -20.23
CA GLU A 139 -12.31 -10.12 -19.10
C GLU A 139 -11.92 -8.78 -18.50
N LEU A 140 -10.61 -8.54 -18.37
CA LEU A 140 -10.08 -7.26 -17.87
C LEU A 140 -10.42 -6.13 -18.86
N GLU A 141 -10.18 -6.33 -20.17
CA GLU A 141 -10.56 -5.38 -21.22
C GLU A 141 -12.05 -5.01 -21.20
N ALA A 142 -12.92 -6.02 -21.05
CA ALA A 142 -14.37 -5.83 -21.04
C ALA A 142 -14.88 -5.00 -19.84
N ALA A 143 -14.07 -4.84 -18.78
CA ALA A 143 -14.41 -4.03 -17.62
C ALA A 143 -14.25 -2.53 -17.85
N PHE A 144 -13.51 -2.11 -18.89
CA PHE A 144 -13.26 -0.69 -19.17
C PHE A 144 -14.45 -0.03 -19.87
N ARG A 145 -14.67 1.23 -19.53
CA ARG A 145 -15.69 2.12 -20.12
C ARG A 145 -15.03 3.36 -20.71
N PRO A 146 -15.69 4.12 -21.59
CA PRO A 146 -15.12 5.37 -22.15
C PRO A 146 -14.67 6.37 -21.07
N ASN A 147 -15.40 6.43 -19.94
CA ASN A 147 -15.13 7.31 -18.79
C ASN A 147 -14.23 6.67 -17.72
N THR A 148 -13.55 5.54 -18.01
CA THR A 148 -12.59 4.93 -17.07
C THR A 148 -11.36 5.83 -16.95
N LYS A 149 -10.92 6.08 -15.70
CA LYS A 149 -9.80 6.97 -15.35
C LYS A 149 -8.59 6.23 -14.77
N ALA A 150 -8.77 5.04 -14.22
CA ALA A 150 -7.68 4.25 -13.64
C ALA A 150 -8.02 2.76 -13.62
N LEU A 151 -6.97 1.95 -13.55
CA LEU A 151 -7.02 0.58 -13.06
C LEU A 151 -6.36 0.54 -11.69
N PHE A 152 -6.96 -0.14 -10.71
CA PHE A 152 -6.42 -0.29 -9.36
C PHE A 152 -6.19 -1.77 -9.02
N GLY A 153 -5.08 -2.06 -8.32
CA GLY A 153 -4.77 -3.41 -7.81
C GLY A 153 -3.99 -3.37 -6.51
N GLU A 154 -3.71 -4.55 -5.97
CA GLU A 154 -2.86 -4.73 -4.79
C GLU A 154 -1.83 -5.82 -5.12
N THR A 155 -0.55 -5.60 -4.84
CA THR A 155 0.54 -6.53 -5.21
C THR A 155 0.35 -7.89 -4.56
N ILE A 156 0.08 -7.91 -3.25
CA ILE A 156 -0.29 -9.09 -2.48
C ILE A 156 -1.52 -8.73 -1.67
N ALA A 157 -2.66 -9.30 -2.00
CA ALA A 157 -3.96 -8.94 -1.42
C ALA A 157 -4.13 -9.45 0.03
N ASN A 158 -4.79 -8.66 0.86
CA ASN A 158 -5.13 -9.02 2.24
C ASN A 158 -6.65 -9.28 2.39
N PRO A 159 -7.12 -10.43 2.88
CA PRO A 159 -6.36 -11.57 3.44
C PRO A 159 -6.10 -12.72 2.45
N ALA A 160 -6.60 -12.62 1.22
CA ALA A 160 -6.61 -13.71 0.25
C ALA A 160 -5.21 -14.11 -0.26
N LEU A 161 -4.19 -13.26 -0.06
CA LEU A 161 -2.82 -13.43 -0.54
C LEU A 161 -2.70 -13.64 -2.05
N ALA A 162 -3.73 -13.23 -2.80
CA ALA A 162 -3.70 -13.21 -4.25
C ALA A 162 -2.61 -12.25 -4.75
N VAL A 163 -1.86 -12.68 -5.76
CA VAL A 163 -0.84 -11.85 -6.41
C VAL A 163 -1.34 -11.46 -7.80
N VAL A 164 -1.40 -10.16 -8.07
CA VAL A 164 -1.84 -9.66 -9.37
C VAL A 164 -0.73 -9.79 -10.42
N ASP A 165 -1.07 -10.13 -11.66
CA ASP A 165 -0.14 -10.04 -12.79
C ASP A 165 0.04 -8.57 -13.19
N ILE A 166 1.09 -7.93 -12.62
CA ILE A 166 1.36 -6.49 -12.74
C ILE A 166 1.51 -6.06 -14.19
N GLU A 167 2.27 -6.80 -15.00
CA GLU A 167 2.48 -6.46 -16.42
C GLU A 167 1.19 -6.57 -17.25
N LYS A 168 0.35 -7.59 -16.98
CA LYS A 168 -0.95 -7.74 -17.64
C LYS A 168 -1.84 -6.53 -17.32
N PHE A 169 -1.96 -6.18 -16.05
CA PHE A 169 -2.79 -5.06 -15.60
C PHE A 169 -2.27 -3.72 -16.16
N ALA A 170 -0.96 -3.46 -16.09
CA ALA A 170 -0.36 -2.25 -16.64
C ALA A 170 -0.57 -2.14 -18.16
N ARG A 171 -0.31 -3.22 -18.89
CA ARG A 171 -0.48 -3.26 -20.34
C ARG A 171 -1.91 -2.96 -20.78
N VAL A 172 -2.91 -3.54 -20.08
CA VAL A 172 -4.33 -3.30 -20.39
C VAL A 172 -4.69 -1.85 -20.02
N ALA A 173 -4.32 -1.35 -18.85
CA ALA A 173 -4.57 0.03 -18.46
C ALA A 173 -4.03 1.03 -19.49
N HIS A 174 -2.79 0.83 -19.95
CA HIS A 174 -2.14 1.71 -20.90
C HIS A 174 -2.79 1.65 -22.29
N ARG A 175 -3.31 0.48 -22.75
CA ARG A 175 -4.10 0.41 -23.99
C ARG A 175 -5.36 1.27 -23.93
N HIS A 176 -5.96 1.38 -22.76
CA HIS A 176 -7.11 2.24 -22.52
C HIS A 176 -6.73 3.69 -22.17
N GLY A 177 -5.45 4.04 -22.22
CA GLY A 177 -4.95 5.39 -21.92
C GLY A 177 -5.24 5.85 -20.50
N VAL A 178 -5.13 4.93 -19.51
CA VAL A 178 -5.29 5.24 -18.10
C VAL A 178 -4.12 4.69 -17.29
N PRO A 179 -3.75 5.32 -16.15
CA PRO A 179 -2.70 4.82 -15.28
C PRO A 179 -3.13 3.57 -14.52
N PHE A 180 -2.14 2.72 -14.22
CA PHE A 180 -2.26 1.63 -13.27
C PHE A 180 -1.78 2.07 -11.88
N ILE A 181 -2.70 2.08 -10.92
CA ILE A 181 -2.45 2.38 -9.51
C ILE A 181 -2.38 1.06 -8.74
N ILE A 182 -1.33 0.85 -7.94
CA ILE A 182 -1.17 -0.39 -7.18
C ILE A 182 -0.80 -0.12 -5.73
N ASP A 183 -1.50 -0.77 -4.81
CA ASP A 183 -1.15 -0.79 -3.40
C ASP A 183 -0.07 -1.85 -3.16
N ASN A 184 1.14 -1.40 -2.76
CA ASN A 184 2.31 -2.26 -2.56
C ASN A 184 2.64 -2.47 -1.07
N THR A 185 1.64 -2.35 -0.20
CA THR A 185 1.81 -2.41 1.26
C THR A 185 2.46 -3.70 1.74
N PHE A 186 2.01 -4.87 1.25
CA PHE A 186 2.51 -6.16 1.76
C PHE A 186 3.83 -6.59 1.15
N ALA A 187 4.07 -6.32 -0.12
CA ALA A 187 5.36 -6.63 -0.73
C ALA A 187 6.45 -5.65 -0.29
N THR A 188 6.13 -4.39 -0.10
CA THR A 188 7.08 -3.28 0.06
C THR A 188 8.05 -3.20 -1.12
N PRO A 189 8.77 -2.10 -1.34
CA PRO A 189 9.77 -2.00 -2.40
C PRO A 189 10.95 -2.96 -2.25
N VAL A 190 11.07 -3.64 -1.09
CA VAL A 190 12.13 -4.63 -0.86
C VAL A 190 11.84 -5.94 -1.61
N GLN A 191 10.59 -6.37 -1.66
CA GLN A 191 10.21 -7.62 -2.33
C GLN A 191 9.77 -7.38 -3.78
N CYS A 192 9.06 -6.26 -4.04
CA CYS A 192 8.59 -5.90 -5.36
C CYS A 192 8.60 -4.38 -5.56
N ARG A 193 9.06 -3.94 -6.72
CA ARG A 193 8.92 -2.57 -7.21
C ARG A 193 7.96 -2.56 -8.40
N PRO A 194 6.67 -2.34 -8.20
CA PRO A 194 5.68 -2.40 -9.27
C PRO A 194 5.96 -1.44 -10.44
N ILE A 195 6.65 -0.32 -10.19
CA ILE A 195 7.07 0.65 -11.23
C ILE A 195 7.99 0.01 -12.27
N GLU A 196 8.80 -0.99 -11.90
CA GLU A 196 9.68 -1.72 -12.82
C GLU A 196 8.88 -2.62 -13.78
N TRP A 197 7.63 -2.95 -13.40
CA TRP A 197 6.72 -3.82 -14.12
C TRP A 197 5.57 -3.07 -14.80
N GLY A 198 5.62 -1.72 -14.82
CA GLY A 198 4.68 -0.89 -15.56
C GLY A 198 3.61 -0.17 -14.73
N ALA A 199 3.61 -0.27 -13.40
CA ALA A 199 2.74 0.55 -12.58
C ALA A 199 3.14 2.03 -12.66
N ASP A 200 2.14 2.92 -12.68
CA ASP A 200 2.34 4.36 -12.78
C ASP A 200 2.31 5.04 -11.42
N ILE A 201 1.41 4.61 -10.56
CA ILE A 201 1.24 5.16 -9.21
C ILE A 201 1.27 4.00 -8.21
N VAL A 202 2.07 4.15 -7.15
CA VAL A 202 2.15 3.18 -6.06
C VAL A 202 1.64 3.81 -4.78
N THR A 203 0.78 3.09 -4.06
CA THR A 203 0.29 3.51 -2.75
C THR A 203 0.77 2.55 -1.66
N HIS A 204 0.83 3.06 -0.43
CA HIS A 204 1.21 2.29 0.74
C HIS A 204 0.38 2.67 1.97
N SER A 205 0.00 1.69 2.75
CA SER A 205 -0.20 1.89 4.18
C SER A 205 1.14 1.78 4.88
N THR A 206 1.78 2.92 5.16
CA THR A 206 3.07 2.94 5.86
C THR A 206 2.96 2.44 7.31
N THR A 207 1.73 2.35 7.83
CA THR A 207 1.35 1.74 9.12
C THR A 207 1.89 0.31 9.29
N LYS A 208 2.14 -0.40 8.18
CA LYS A 208 2.47 -1.83 8.12
C LYS A 208 3.98 -2.04 8.14
N TYR A 209 4.52 -2.88 7.28
CA TYR A 209 5.96 -3.20 7.26
C TYR A 209 6.90 -1.99 7.21
N MET A 210 6.50 -0.88 6.58
CA MET A 210 7.37 0.29 6.51
C MET A 210 7.66 0.88 7.88
N ASP A 211 6.64 1.07 8.73
CA ASP A 211 6.80 1.40 10.16
C ASP A 211 7.34 0.17 10.91
N GLY A 212 6.64 -0.96 10.81
CA GLY A 212 7.03 -2.28 11.30
C GLY A 212 7.05 -2.45 12.80
N HIS A 213 6.57 -1.47 13.58
CA HIS A 213 6.62 -1.47 15.05
C HIS A 213 5.24 -1.18 15.67
N GLY A 214 4.21 -0.94 14.86
CA GLY A 214 2.86 -0.63 15.32
C GLY A 214 2.74 0.70 16.04
N VAL A 215 3.60 1.68 15.76
CA VAL A 215 3.65 2.97 16.47
C VAL A 215 3.04 4.13 15.70
N ALA A 216 3.05 4.10 14.38
CA ALA A 216 2.59 5.23 13.57
C ALA A 216 1.62 4.79 12.45
N VAL A 217 0.40 5.31 12.48
CA VAL A 217 -0.51 5.21 11.34
C VAL A 217 -0.08 6.21 10.27
N GLY A 218 -0.01 5.76 9.01
CA GLY A 218 0.36 6.61 7.90
C GLY A 218 0.13 5.96 6.55
N GLY A 219 0.33 6.73 5.50
CA GLY A 219 0.29 6.29 4.11
C GLY A 219 1.30 7.03 3.26
N ALA A 220 1.52 6.55 2.06
CA ALA A 220 2.35 7.21 1.06
C ALA A 220 1.79 6.99 -0.34
N ILE A 221 2.04 7.94 -1.23
CA ILE A 221 1.80 7.84 -2.67
C ILE A 221 3.12 8.12 -3.36
N VAL A 222 3.45 7.31 -4.36
CA VAL A 222 4.62 7.48 -5.21
C VAL A 222 4.18 7.53 -6.67
N ASP A 223 4.68 8.52 -7.40
CA ASP A 223 4.50 8.64 -8.84
C ASP A 223 5.74 8.14 -9.58
N ALA A 224 5.55 7.25 -10.53
CA ALA A 224 6.62 6.77 -11.42
C ALA A 224 7.15 7.88 -12.34
N GLY A 225 6.35 8.94 -12.59
CA GLY A 225 6.67 10.00 -13.52
C GLY A 225 6.72 9.55 -14.99
N LYS A 226 6.04 8.47 -15.32
CA LYS A 226 6.11 7.86 -16.65
C LYS A 226 4.85 8.07 -17.48
N PHE A 227 3.69 8.21 -16.86
CA PHE A 227 2.41 8.34 -17.55
C PHE A 227 2.32 9.70 -18.27
N ASP A 228 2.00 9.66 -19.56
CA ASP A 228 1.88 10.87 -20.38
C ASP A 228 0.45 11.43 -20.31
N TRP A 229 0.25 12.40 -19.41
CA TRP A 229 -1.03 13.06 -19.17
C TRP A 229 -1.55 13.79 -20.41
N PHE A 230 -0.66 14.39 -21.23
CA PHE A 230 -1.06 15.10 -22.45
C PHE A 230 -1.45 14.17 -23.60
N ALA A 231 -0.84 12.99 -23.70
CA ALA A 231 -1.28 11.99 -24.67
C ALA A 231 -2.74 11.56 -24.45
N HIS A 232 -3.26 11.75 -23.23
CA HIS A 232 -4.62 11.40 -22.83
C HIS A 232 -5.36 12.59 -22.19
N ALA A 233 -5.14 13.80 -22.71
CA ALA A 233 -5.64 15.05 -22.13
C ALA A 233 -7.16 15.10 -21.99
N ASP A 234 -7.89 14.49 -22.91
CA ASP A 234 -9.35 14.34 -22.85
C ASP A 234 -9.86 13.58 -21.63
N LYS A 235 -9.07 12.65 -21.15
CA LYS A 235 -9.38 11.88 -19.93
C LYS A 235 -8.98 12.61 -18.66
N PHE A 236 -7.94 13.43 -18.68
CA PHE A 236 -7.35 14.05 -17.48
C PHE A 236 -7.32 15.59 -17.53
N PRO A 237 -8.49 16.25 -17.76
CA PRO A 237 -8.53 17.72 -17.83
C PRO A 237 -8.00 18.37 -16.55
N GLY A 238 -8.22 17.77 -15.36
CA GLY A 238 -7.70 18.32 -14.10
C GLY A 238 -6.17 18.43 -13.98
N LEU A 239 -5.42 17.80 -14.92
CA LEU A 239 -3.95 17.92 -15.00
C LEU A 239 -3.49 18.70 -16.24
N THR A 240 -4.32 18.75 -17.29
CA THR A 240 -3.93 19.20 -18.64
C THR A 240 -4.64 20.48 -19.10
N THR A 241 -5.58 21.01 -18.30
CA THR A 241 -6.25 22.29 -18.54
C THR A 241 -6.02 23.25 -17.37
N PRO A 242 -6.27 24.58 -17.56
CA PRO A 242 -6.12 25.56 -16.50
C PRO A 242 -6.93 25.22 -15.24
N ASP A 243 -6.30 25.28 -14.09
CA ASP A 243 -6.91 25.00 -12.78
C ASP A 243 -7.41 26.27 -12.11
N ASP A 244 -8.70 26.29 -11.77
CA ASP A 244 -9.35 27.47 -11.17
C ASP A 244 -8.84 27.78 -9.75
N SER A 245 -8.34 26.77 -9.02
CA SER A 245 -7.86 26.94 -7.65
C SER A 245 -6.43 27.49 -7.56
N TYR A 246 -5.70 27.52 -8.70
CA TYR A 246 -4.33 28.04 -8.79
C TYR A 246 -4.11 28.97 -9.99
N HIS A 247 -5.00 29.94 -10.17
CA HIS A 247 -4.86 31.04 -11.16
C HIS A 247 -4.62 30.55 -12.60
N GLY A 248 -5.23 29.42 -12.97
CA GLY A 248 -5.14 28.91 -14.33
C GLY A 248 -3.86 28.11 -14.62
N ILE A 249 -3.17 27.58 -13.61
CA ILE A 249 -2.01 26.72 -13.81
C ILE A 249 -2.44 25.42 -14.52
N VAL A 250 -1.63 24.95 -15.45
CA VAL A 250 -1.74 23.61 -16.07
C VAL A 250 -0.64 22.73 -15.46
N TYR A 251 -1.02 21.78 -14.59
CA TYR A 251 -0.05 21.02 -13.81
C TYR A 251 0.93 20.23 -14.68
N ALA A 252 0.42 19.54 -15.72
CA ALA A 252 1.26 18.73 -16.59
C ALA A 252 2.22 19.57 -17.46
N GLU A 253 1.83 20.80 -17.83
CA GLU A 253 2.71 21.73 -18.54
C GLU A 253 3.83 22.25 -17.64
N ARG A 254 3.47 22.66 -16.41
CA ARG A 254 4.39 23.31 -15.50
C ARG A 254 5.35 22.36 -14.80
N PHE A 255 4.89 21.19 -14.41
CA PHE A 255 5.67 20.23 -13.59
C PHE A 255 6.06 18.97 -14.34
N GLY A 256 5.71 18.88 -15.63
CA GLY A 256 5.96 17.68 -16.43
C GLY A 256 5.18 16.47 -15.93
N LYS A 257 5.35 15.34 -16.59
CA LYS A 257 4.78 14.08 -16.14
C LYS A 257 5.39 13.57 -14.83
N GLU A 258 6.61 14.00 -14.51
CA GLU A 258 7.37 13.63 -13.33
C GLU A 258 6.86 14.23 -12.02
N GLY A 259 6.16 15.37 -12.10
CA GLY A 259 5.74 16.14 -10.92
C GLY A 259 4.27 16.51 -10.87
N ALA A 260 3.55 16.47 -11.98
CA ALA A 260 2.18 16.97 -12.08
C ALA A 260 1.23 16.29 -11.10
N PHE A 261 1.26 14.97 -11.01
CA PHE A 261 0.35 14.18 -10.20
C PHE A 261 0.50 14.48 -8.69
N ILE A 262 1.73 14.40 -8.17
CA ILE A 262 2.00 14.66 -6.75
C ILE A 262 1.81 16.14 -6.40
N THR A 263 2.19 17.06 -7.28
CA THR A 263 1.97 18.50 -7.05
C THR A 263 0.48 18.83 -6.95
N LYS A 264 -0.35 18.30 -7.86
CA LYS A 264 -1.81 18.49 -7.78
C LYS A 264 -2.39 17.87 -6.52
N ALA A 265 -2.02 16.63 -6.19
CA ALA A 265 -2.49 15.97 -4.98
C ALA A 265 -2.14 16.75 -3.72
N THR A 266 -0.95 17.36 -3.66
CA THR A 266 -0.50 18.21 -2.54
C THR A 266 -1.22 19.55 -2.54
N ALA A 267 -1.24 20.24 -3.67
CA ALA A 267 -1.76 21.60 -3.79
C ALA A 267 -3.29 21.67 -3.64
N GLN A 268 -4.03 20.63 -4.05
CA GLN A 268 -5.48 20.57 -3.92
C GLN A 268 -5.91 19.63 -2.79
N LEU A 269 -5.67 18.33 -2.92
CA LEU A 269 -6.28 17.34 -2.02
C LEU A 269 -5.72 17.46 -0.60
N MET A 270 -4.39 17.56 -0.45
CA MET A 270 -3.80 17.73 0.88
C MET A 270 -4.19 19.09 1.49
N ARG A 271 -4.20 20.15 0.69
CA ARG A 271 -4.64 21.48 1.14
C ARG A 271 -6.07 21.45 1.68
N ASP A 272 -7.00 20.81 0.94
CA ASP A 272 -8.44 20.92 1.19
C ASP A 272 -8.95 19.86 2.16
N PHE A 273 -8.48 18.61 2.08
CA PHE A 273 -8.88 17.52 2.97
C PHE A 273 -7.99 17.34 4.20
N GLY A 274 -6.74 17.78 4.13
CA GLY A 274 -5.86 17.88 5.29
C GLY A 274 -5.38 16.56 5.87
N SER A 275 -5.33 15.47 5.08
CA SER A 275 -4.88 14.14 5.55
C SER A 275 -3.37 14.07 5.70
N ILE A 276 -2.77 15.01 6.39
CA ILE A 276 -1.33 15.07 6.63
C ILE A 276 -0.89 14.05 7.69
N GLN A 277 0.29 13.49 7.52
CA GLN A 277 1.00 12.77 8.57
C GLN A 277 1.76 13.76 9.47
N SER A 278 1.77 13.56 10.79
CA SER A 278 2.55 14.42 11.67
C SER A 278 4.05 14.26 11.43
N PRO A 279 4.87 15.32 11.58
CA PRO A 279 6.32 15.22 11.46
C PRO A 279 6.94 14.20 12.42
N GLN A 280 6.37 14.07 13.62
CA GLN A 280 6.80 13.06 14.60
C GLN A 280 6.59 11.62 14.06
N ASN A 281 5.42 11.34 13.47
CA ASN A 281 5.14 10.03 12.89
C ASN A 281 6.00 9.78 11.64
N ALA A 282 6.27 10.81 10.83
CA ALA A 282 7.20 10.70 9.71
C ALA A 282 8.62 10.35 10.18
N PHE A 283 9.08 10.91 11.29
CA PHE A 283 10.35 10.54 11.89
C PHE A 283 10.39 9.07 12.34
N TYR A 284 9.36 8.57 13.04
CA TYR A 284 9.27 7.16 13.41
C TYR A 284 9.26 6.24 12.17
N LEU A 285 8.51 6.62 11.14
CA LEU A 285 8.50 5.91 9.87
C LEU A 285 9.90 5.85 9.24
N ASN A 286 10.70 6.95 9.30
CA ASN A 286 12.08 6.92 8.82
C ASN A 286 12.92 5.87 9.53
N LEU A 287 12.80 5.75 10.85
CA LEU A 287 13.51 4.71 11.62
C LEU A 287 13.09 3.30 11.18
N GLY A 288 11.80 3.08 10.93
CA GLY A 288 11.29 1.83 10.37
C GLY A 288 11.88 1.53 8.99
N LEU A 289 11.92 2.52 8.11
CA LEU A 289 12.47 2.36 6.76
C LEU A 289 13.96 2.01 6.74
N GLU A 290 14.74 2.53 7.68
CA GLU A 290 16.19 2.24 7.76
C GLU A 290 16.49 0.75 7.97
N SER A 291 15.60 0.00 8.62
CA SER A 291 15.73 -1.44 8.86
C SER A 291 14.83 -2.30 7.98
N LEU A 292 14.06 -1.71 7.08
CA LEU A 292 13.03 -2.41 6.29
C LEU A 292 13.58 -3.63 5.54
N HIS A 293 14.73 -3.48 4.87
CA HIS A 293 15.34 -4.55 4.08
C HIS A 293 15.71 -5.80 4.90
N VAL A 294 16.21 -5.64 6.13
CA VAL A 294 16.55 -6.77 7.00
C VAL A 294 15.29 -7.37 7.64
N ARG A 295 14.28 -6.55 7.97
CA ARG A 295 13.02 -7.03 8.52
C ARG A 295 12.21 -7.82 7.49
N MET A 296 12.08 -7.31 6.26
CA MET A 296 11.33 -8.00 5.20
C MET A 296 11.90 -9.38 4.89
N LYS A 297 13.23 -9.53 4.91
CA LYS A 297 13.87 -10.84 4.76
C LYS A 297 13.41 -11.80 5.86
N ARG A 298 13.46 -11.40 7.13
CA ARG A 298 13.04 -12.22 8.26
C ARG A 298 11.53 -12.53 8.23
N HIS A 299 10.69 -11.57 7.90
CA HIS A 299 9.25 -11.80 7.74
C HIS A 299 8.95 -12.85 6.66
N ALA A 300 9.61 -12.78 5.50
CA ALA A 300 9.43 -13.73 4.42
C ALA A 300 9.95 -15.14 4.78
N GLU A 301 11.10 -15.22 5.47
CA GLU A 301 11.64 -16.48 5.99
C GLU A 301 10.67 -17.16 6.96
N ASN A 302 10.15 -16.41 7.93
CA ASN A 302 9.18 -16.90 8.90
C ASN A 302 7.85 -17.29 8.23
N GLY A 303 7.37 -16.47 7.27
CA GLY A 303 6.18 -16.75 6.48
C GLY A 303 6.26 -18.08 5.75
N LEU A 304 7.34 -18.31 5.03
CA LEU A 304 7.55 -19.54 4.28
C LEU A 304 7.73 -20.77 5.19
N ALA A 305 8.48 -20.61 6.29
CA ALA A 305 8.70 -21.71 7.24
C ALA A 305 7.39 -22.18 7.89
N VAL A 306 6.56 -21.24 8.35
CA VAL A 306 5.25 -21.53 8.94
C VAL A 306 4.27 -22.06 7.90
N ALA A 307 4.25 -21.51 6.68
CA ALA A 307 3.40 -22.01 5.60
C ALA A 307 3.71 -23.48 5.25
N LYS A 308 4.99 -23.84 5.17
CA LYS A 308 5.41 -25.23 4.97
C LYS A 308 4.96 -26.15 6.11
N PHE A 309 5.21 -25.75 7.37
CA PHE A 309 4.76 -26.51 8.53
C PHE A 309 3.24 -26.74 8.51
N LEU A 310 2.46 -25.68 8.21
CA LEU A 310 1.00 -25.77 8.14
C LEU A 310 0.53 -26.69 7.01
N SER A 311 1.19 -26.67 5.85
CA SER A 311 0.80 -27.50 4.69
C SER A 311 1.01 -29.00 4.93
N GLU A 312 1.90 -29.37 5.85
CA GLU A 312 2.20 -30.74 6.24
C GLU A 312 1.41 -31.21 7.48
N ASN A 313 0.66 -30.31 8.13
CA ASN A 313 -0.04 -30.61 9.39
C ASN A 313 -1.43 -31.19 9.15
N GLU A 314 -1.69 -32.39 9.72
CA GLU A 314 -2.96 -33.09 9.57
C GLU A 314 -4.22 -32.36 10.07
N ASN A 315 -4.07 -31.38 10.97
CA ASN A 315 -5.15 -30.60 11.54
C ASN A 315 -5.49 -29.33 10.72
N VAL A 316 -4.73 -29.08 9.65
CA VAL A 316 -4.92 -27.97 8.73
C VAL A 316 -5.70 -28.43 7.50
N ALA A 317 -6.71 -27.68 7.11
CA ALA A 317 -7.56 -28.01 5.97
C ALA A 317 -6.97 -27.48 4.65
N TRP A 318 -6.39 -26.30 4.67
CA TRP A 318 -5.79 -25.60 3.53
C TRP A 318 -4.83 -24.52 4.01
N VAL A 319 -3.86 -24.17 3.16
CA VAL A 319 -2.91 -23.06 3.39
C VAL A 319 -2.84 -22.21 2.12
N SER A 320 -2.78 -20.91 2.28
CA SER A 320 -2.47 -19.94 1.21
C SER A 320 -1.24 -19.14 1.60
N TYR A 321 -0.22 -19.22 0.77
CA TYR A 321 0.99 -18.40 0.83
C TYR A 321 1.64 -18.37 -0.56
N PRO A 322 1.85 -17.21 -1.17
CA PRO A 322 2.16 -17.10 -2.60
C PRO A 322 3.43 -17.82 -3.07
N LEU A 323 4.41 -18.02 -2.17
CA LEU A 323 5.64 -18.74 -2.47
C LEU A 323 5.69 -20.17 -1.86
N LEU A 324 4.56 -20.70 -1.42
CA LEU A 324 4.42 -22.12 -1.09
C LEU A 324 4.22 -22.90 -2.40
N GLU A 325 5.00 -23.96 -2.62
CA GLU A 325 4.86 -24.81 -3.80
C GLU A 325 3.46 -25.43 -3.85
N GLY A 326 2.79 -25.30 -4.99
CA GLY A 326 1.40 -25.71 -5.17
C GLY A 326 0.35 -24.64 -4.84
N ASP A 327 0.74 -23.47 -4.32
CA ASP A 327 -0.20 -22.35 -4.19
C ASP A 327 -0.63 -21.86 -5.58
N LYS A 328 -1.89 -21.42 -5.69
CA LYS A 328 -2.50 -20.93 -6.93
C LYS A 328 -1.70 -19.79 -7.59
N TYR A 329 -1.06 -18.96 -6.78
CA TYR A 329 -0.30 -17.79 -7.24
C TYR A 329 1.21 -18.01 -7.32
N TYR A 330 1.69 -19.24 -7.14
CA TYR A 330 3.12 -19.57 -7.03
C TYR A 330 3.93 -19.05 -8.22
N ASP A 331 3.49 -19.31 -9.44
CA ASP A 331 4.24 -18.94 -10.64
C ASP A 331 4.29 -17.41 -10.83
N VAL A 332 3.17 -16.72 -10.63
CA VAL A 332 3.12 -15.26 -10.73
C VAL A 332 3.90 -14.61 -9.58
N ALA A 333 3.85 -15.18 -8.39
CA ALA A 333 4.64 -14.72 -7.24
C ALA A 333 6.14 -14.87 -7.48
N LYS A 334 6.60 -16.00 -8.02
CA LYS A 334 8.02 -16.17 -8.37
C LYS A 334 8.53 -15.12 -9.34
N LYS A 335 7.68 -14.66 -10.26
CA LYS A 335 8.04 -13.61 -11.21
C LYS A 335 8.24 -12.26 -10.53
N TYR A 336 7.29 -11.84 -9.68
CA TYR A 336 7.27 -10.48 -9.12
C TYR A 336 7.91 -10.35 -7.74
N LEU A 337 8.08 -11.46 -7.02
CA LEU A 337 8.58 -11.52 -5.63
C LEU A 337 9.84 -12.40 -5.49
N PRO A 338 10.91 -12.13 -6.26
CA PRO A 338 12.09 -13.00 -6.28
C PRO A 338 12.85 -13.01 -4.95
N ASN A 339 12.65 -12.01 -4.10
CA ASN A 339 13.33 -11.88 -2.80
C ASN A 339 12.50 -12.43 -1.63
N GLY A 340 11.32 -13.00 -1.89
CA GLY A 340 10.37 -13.46 -0.88
C GLY A 340 9.03 -12.74 -0.97
N ALA A 341 7.98 -13.27 -0.35
CA ALA A 341 6.67 -12.61 -0.30
C ALA A 341 6.56 -11.70 0.94
N CYS A 342 5.68 -12.04 1.85
CA CYS A 342 5.46 -11.28 3.09
C CYS A 342 5.46 -12.23 4.31
N GLY A 343 5.27 -11.71 5.51
CA GLY A 343 5.12 -12.51 6.73
C GLY A 343 3.68 -12.96 7.00
N VAL A 344 2.74 -12.73 6.09
CA VAL A 344 1.34 -13.11 6.30
C VAL A 344 1.06 -14.47 5.67
N VAL A 345 0.42 -15.37 6.42
CA VAL A 345 -0.06 -16.68 5.98
C VAL A 345 -1.54 -16.79 6.31
N SER A 346 -2.35 -17.26 5.38
CA SER A 346 -3.75 -17.60 5.61
C SER A 346 -3.94 -19.10 5.56
N PHE A 347 -4.72 -19.65 6.48
CA PHE A 347 -4.98 -21.09 6.52
C PHE A 347 -6.31 -21.39 7.21
N GLY A 348 -6.83 -22.60 7.01
CA GLY A 348 -8.02 -23.12 7.66
C GLY A 348 -7.72 -24.24 8.63
N VAL A 349 -8.32 -24.20 9.83
CA VAL A 349 -8.26 -25.30 10.81
C VAL A 349 -9.38 -26.28 10.53
N LYS A 350 -9.07 -27.60 10.48
CA LYS A 350 -10.11 -28.63 10.33
C LYS A 350 -11.13 -28.56 11.48
N GLY A 351 -12.42 -28.59 11.12
CA GLY A 351 -13.52 -28.47 12.08
C GLY A 351 -14.19 -27.10 12.14
N GLY A 352 -13.83 -26.21 11.20
CA GLY A 352 -14.53 -24.95 10.97
C GLY A 352 -14.35 -23.91 12.07
N ARG A 353 -15.30 -22.97 12.16
CA ARG A 353 -15.28 -21.81 13.05
C ARG A 353 -14.94 -22.14 14.51
N GLU A 354 -15.61 -23.15 15.09
CA GLU A 354 -15.41 -23.51 16.52
C GLU A 354 -13.97 -23.94 16.82
N LYS A 355 -13.36 -24.75 15.93
CA LYS A 355 -11.97 -25.19 16.10
C LYS A 355 -10.98 -24.06 15.84
N ALA A 356 -11.28 -23.14 14.90
CA ALA A 356 -10.51 -21.94 14.68
C ALA A 356 -10.49 -21.03 15.93
N GLU A 357 -11.62 -20.84 16.60
CA GLU A 357 -11.71 -20.07 17.86
C GLU A 357 -10.90 -20.73 18.99
N LYS A 358 -10.97 -22.06 19.12
CA LYS A 358 -10.17 -22.80 20.11
C LYS A 358 -8.67 -22.70 19.83
N PHE A 359 -8.28 -22.80 18.56
CA PHE A 359 -6.89 -22.57 18.15
C PHE A 359 -6.41 -21.19 18.57
N MET A 360 -7.16 -20.14 18.23
CA MET A 360 -6.81 -18.76 18.59
C MET A 360 -6.63 -18.60 20.10
N ALA A 361 -7.54 -19.16 20.90
CA ALA A 361 -7.49 -19.07 22.37
C ALA A 361 -6.31 -19.85 23.01
N ALA A 362 -5.73 -20.81 22.28
CA ALA A 362 -4.63 -21.64 22.77
C ALA A 362 -3.24 -21.07 22.47
N LEU A 363 -3.13 -20.04 21.62
CA LEU A 363 -1.87 -19.37 21.31
C LEU A 363 -1.27 -18.68 22.53
N LYS A 364 0.06 -18.70 22.67
CA LYS A 364 0.81 -18.18 23.81
C LYS A 364 1.77 -17.04 23.45
N ILE A 365 2.34 -17.08 22.23
CA ILE A 365 3.27 -16.08 21.72
C ILE A 365 2.53 -15.15 20.75
N ILE A 366 1.78 -15.72 19.82
CA ILE A 366 1.08 -14.99 18.75
C ILE A 366 -0.16 -14.30 19.34
N ALA A 367 -0.18 -12.96 19.32
CA ALA A 367 -1.27 -12.17 19.88
C ALA A 367 -2.51 -12.15 18.98
N ILE A 368 -3.70 -12.08 19.58
CA ILE A 368 -4.95 -11.87 18.86
C ILE A 368 -5.17 -10.38 18.70
N GLU A 369 -5.06 -9.87 17.45
CA GLU A 369 -5.30 -8.46 17.15
C GLU A 369 -5.60 -8.23 15.65
N THR A 370 -6.13 -7.05 15.36
CA THR A 370 -6.51 -6.70 13.97
C THR A 370 -5.33 -6.24 13.12
N HIS A 371 -4.19 -5.94 13.74
CA HIS A 371 -2.98 -5.48 13.06
C HIS A 371 -2.32 -6.58 12.22
N VAL A 372 -1.39 -6.20 11.36
CA VAL A 372 -0.52 -7.07 10.55
C VAL A 372 0.80 -6.37 10.29
N ALA A 373 1.83 -7.13 9.95
CA ALA A 373 3.10 -6.59 9.49
C ALA A 373 3.86 -5.79 10.57
N ASP A 374 3.78 -6.28 11.79
CA ASP A 374 4.51 -5.79 12.96
C ASP A 374 5.75 -6.68 13.21
N ALA A 375 6.70 -6.17 13.96
CA ALA A 375 7.84 -6.94 14.47
C ALA A 375 7.41 -8.11 15.36
N ARG A 376 6.22 -8.04 15.97
CA ARG A 376 5.58 -9.09 16.77
C ARG A 376 4.54 -9.83 15.96
N SER A 377 4.47 -11.14 16.18
CA SER A 377 3.48 -12.00 15.52
C SER A 377 2.08 -11.76 16.08
N CYS A 378 1.10 -11.72 15.18
CA CYS A 378 -0.30 -11.59 15.55
C CYS A 378 -1.19 -12.41 14.61
N CYS A 379 -2.44 -12.65 15.02
CA CYS A 379 -3.40 -13.39 14.24
C CYS A 379 -4.81 -12.80 14.35
N LEU A 380 -5.62 -13.12 13.35
CA LEU A 380 -7.01 -12.73 13.27
C LEU A 380 -7.84 -13.87 12.68
N HIS A 381 -9.00 -14.12 13.27
CA HIS A 381 -10.06 -14.99 12.72
C HIS A 381 -11.22 -14.09 12.26
N PRO A 382 -11.38 -13.81 10.97
CA PRO A 382 -12.40 -12.86 10.48
C PRO A 382 -13.81 -13.24 10.90
N ALA A 383 -14.17 -14.53 10.86
CA ALA A 383 -15.50 -15.01 11.19
C ALA A 383 -15.95 -14.72 12.63
N SER A 384 -15.03 -14.70 13.61
CA SER A 384 -15.34 -14.37 15.00
C SER A 384 -15.05 -12.91 15.39
N SER A 385 -14.49 -12.10 14.46
CA SER A 385 -14.07 -10.73 14.75
C SER A 385 -14.66 -9.71 13.75
N THR A 386 -13.94 -9.43 12.67
CA THR A 386 -14.30 -8.37 11.71
C THR A 386 -15.58 -8.63 10.93
N HIS A 387 -15.98 -9.90 10.76
CA HIS A 387 -17.16 -10.34 10.02
C HIS A 387 -18.13 -11.17 10.89
N ARG A 388 -18.05 -11.01 12.22
CA ARG A 388 -18.86 -11.81 13.18
C ARG A 388 -20.38 -11.71 13.01
N GLN A 389 -20.85 -10.70 12.29
CA GLN A 389 -22.27 -10.50 12.01
C GLN A 389 -22.78 -11.38 10.86
N MET A 390 -21.87 -11.98 10.08
CA MET A 390 -22.19 -12.83 8.94
C MET A 390 -22.33 -14.29 9.36
N THR A 391 -23.30 -14.98 8.76
CA THR A 391 -23.39 -16.44 8.85
C THR A 391 -22.26 -17.10 8.05
N ASP A 392 -22.07 -18.41 8.22
CA ASP A 392 -21.04 -19.15 7.49
C ASP A 392 -21.34 -19.19 5.97
N GLU A 393 -22.62 -19.20 5.59
CA GLU A 393 -23.06 -19.12 4.19
C GLU A 393 -22.74 -17.73 3.60
N GLU A 394 -23.01 -16.67 4.34
CA GLU A 394 -22.70 -15.30 3.92
C GLU A 394 -21.19 -15.06 3.80
N LEU A 395 -20.41 -15.58 4.74
CA LEU A 395 -18.93 -15.55 4.67
C LEU A 395 -18.41 -16.26 3.43
N THR A 396 -18.90 -17.47 3.16
CA THR A 396 -18.52 -18.26 2.00
C THR A 396 -18.89 -17.55 0.70
N ALA A 397 -20.07 -16.94 0.63
CA ALA A 397 -20.50 -16.14 -0.51
C ALA A 397 -19.62 -14.89 -0.72
N ALA A 398 -19.03 -14.35 0.35
CA ALA A 398 -18.08 -13.26 0.33
C ALA A 398 -16.61 -13.72 0.05
N GLY A 399 -16.38 -15.02 -0.19
CA GLY A 399 -15.05 -15.58 -0.42
C GLY A 399 -14.19 -15.74 0.83
N ILE A 400 -14.80 -15.69 2.02
CA ILE A 400 -14.13 -15.86 3.31
C ILE A 400 -14.54 -17.21 3.88
N SER A 401 -13.59 -18.14 4.02
CA SER A 401 -13.89 -19.41 4.68
C SER A 401 -14.14 -19.20 6.18
N PRO A 402 -15.19 -19.83 6.76
CA PRO A 402 -15.49 -19.71 8.20
C PRO A 402 -14.37 -20.20 9.12
N ASP A 403 -13.46 -21.05 8.64
CA ASP A 403 -12.28 -21.55 9.33
C ASP A 403 -11.01 -20.73 9.07
N LEU A 404 -11.10 -19.65 8.30
CA LEU A 404 -9.94 -18.83 7.90
C LEU A 404 -9.29 -18.18 9.11
N ILE A 405 -8.02 -18.47 9.31
CA ILE A 405 -7.13 -17.74 10.21
C ILE A 405 -6.05 -17.05 9.38
N ARG A 406 -5.88 -15.75 9.61
CA ARG A 406 -4.78 -14.97 9.06
C ARG A 406 -3.74 -14.76 10.17
N VAL A 407 -2.54 -15.29 9.99
CA VAL A 407 -1.39 -15.06 10.88
C VAL A 407 -0.43 -14.10 10.19
N SER A 408 -0.01 -13.07 10.89
CA SER A 408 1.08 -12.16 10.51
C SER A 408 2.29 -12.46 11.36
N LEU A 409 3.28 -13.07 10.77
CA LEU A 409 4.49 -13.51 11.44
C LEU A 409 5.49 -12.36 11.57
N GLY A 410 5.95 -12.15 12.79
CA GLY A 410 6.91 -11.12 13.15
C GLY A 410 8.36 -11.55 12.94
N LEU A 411 9.23 -11.04 13.79
CA LEU A 411 10.68 -11.23 13.71
C LEU A 411 11.20 -12.28 14.71
N GLU A 412 10.32 -12.93 15.44
CA GLU A 412 10.63 -13.97 16.42
C GLU A 412 11.36 -15.16 15.74
N ASN A 413 11.88 -16.07 16.53
CA ASN A 413 12.46 -17.30 16.01
C ASN A 413 11.37 -18.17 15.39
N ALA A 414 11.62 -18.70 14.18
CA ALA A 414 10.63 -19.48 13.44
C ALA A 414 10.22 -20.76 14.18
N ASP A 415 11.15 -21.43 14.87
CA ASP A 415 10.87 -22.67 15.62
C ASP A 415 9.95 -22.41 16.81
N ASP A 416 10.11 -21.28 17.50
CA ASP A 416 9.22 -20.88 18.61
C ASP A 416 7.81 -20.58 18.09
N LEU A 417 7.67 -19.93 16.94
CA LEU A 417 6.38 -19.67 16.30
C LEU A 417 5.69 -20.97 15.84
N ILE A 418 6.45 -21.86 15.24
CA ILE A 418 5.95 -23.18 14.81
C ILE A 418 5.49 -24.00 16.01
N GLU A 419 6.24 -23.98 17.12
CA GLU A 419 5.85 -24.70 18.34
C GLU A 419 4.59 -24.12 18.98
N ASP A 420 4.44 -22.78 18.98
CA ASP A 420 3.21 -22.13 19.47
C ASP A 420 1.99 -22.52 18.62
N ILE A 421 2.14 -22.52 17.31
CA ILE A 421 1.08 -22.96 16.38
C ILE A 421 0.77 -24.44 16.55
N ARG A 422 1.78 -25.30 16.67
CA ARG A 422 1.63 -26.75 16.85
C ARG A 422 0.79 -27.09 18.09
N GLN A 423 1.20 -26.56 19.25
CA GLN A 423 0.49 -26.83 20.52
C GLN A 423 -0.94 -26.27 20.50
N ALA A 424 -1.17 -25.16 19.79
CA ALA A 424 -2.51 -24.58 19.64
C ALA A 424 -3.41 -25.44 18.72
N LEU A 425 -2.88 -25.97 17.61
CA LEU A 425 -3.58 -26.92 16.74
C LEU A 425 -3.95 -28.20 17.48
N GLU A 426 -3.02 -28.79 18.24
CA GLU A 426 -3.28 -29.99 19.05
C GLU A 426 -4.34 -29.74 20.13
N THR A 427 -4.38 -28.54 20.71
CA THR A 427 -5.37 -28.17 21.71
C THR A 427 -6.75 -27.98 21.07
N ALA A 428 -6.81 -27.41 19.88
CA ALA A 428 -8.08 -27.12 19.19
C ALA A 428 -8.83 -28.39 18.76
N VAL A 429 -8.12 -29.49 18.43
CA VAL A 429 -8.75 -30.73 17.96
C VAL A 429 -9.18 -31.67 19.07
N LYS A 430 -8.66 -31.48 20.28
CA LYS A 430 -9.14 -32.16 21.50
C LYS A 430 -10.50 -31.59 21.89
#